data_00e9ad01cdfa0876fdcaf462f924981d
#
_entry.id   00e9ad01cdfa0876fdcaf462f924981d
#
_cell.length_a   1.000
_cell.length_b   1.000
_cell.length_c   1.000
_cell.angle_alpha   90.00
_cell.angle_beta   90.00
_cell.angle_gamma   90.00
#
_symmetry.space_group_name_H-M   'P 1'
#
loop_
_entity.id
_entity.type
_entity.pdbx_description
1 polymer ?
#
loop_
_entity_poly.entity_id
_entity_poly.type
_entity_poly.pdbx_seq_one_letter_code
_entity_poly.pdbx_strand_id
1 'polypeptide(L)'
;PEAMRLTARMVQGAPGWMKPGDLGIDATLAMSYGAPAAKKAMRARLVLSPARDISFPELPGWTFVDPAPFEGTLDEVKVKSVETDAEGRASLTLPLSSTAGTLKGRLLLEGFENGGIRAATENVGFLISPADTMLGWRRHAESTVRKGGVDMPAPEAFSWITRDEKRTFEFLLVDRFLKPCADRPLLSLIH
;
A
#
# COMPACT_ATOMS: atom_id res chain seq x y z
N PRO A 1 21.72 26.13 6.65
CA PRO A 1 21.11 25.20 5.69
C PRO A 1 19.76 25.76 5.23
N GLU A 2 19.62 25.96 3.94
CA GLU A 2 18.36 26.39 3.37
C GLU A 2 17.37 25.23 3.48
N ALA A 3 16.27 25.43 4.20
CA ALA A 3 15.24 24.41 4.30
C ALA A 3 14.59 24.18 2.92
N MET A 4 14.52 22.93 2.50
CA MET A 4 13.85 22.52 1.26
C MET A 4 12.62 21.69 1.57
N ARG A 5 11.66 21.67 0.67
CA ARG A 5 10.47 20.83 0.71
C ARG A 5 10.48 19.88 -0.49
N LEU A 6 10.37 18.61 -0.21
CA LEU A 6 10.24 17.55 -1.20
C LEU A 6 8.79 17.04 -1.20
N THR A 7 8.22 16.88 -2.38
CA THR A 7 6.93 16.23 -2.59
C THR A 7 7.07 15.18 -3.68
N ALA A 8 6.36 14.07 -3.58
CA ALA A 8 6.40 13.03 -4.58
C ALA A 8 5.06 12.30 -4.69
N ARG A 9 4.80 11.74 -5.87
CA ARG A 9 3.60 10.92 -6.14
C ARG A 9 3.92 9.83 -7.14
N MET A 10 3.15 8.75 -7.07
CA MET A 10 3.16 7.71 -8.11
C MET A 10 2.39 8.20 -9.34
N VAL A 11 2.97 8.00 -10.53
CA VAL A 11 2.32 8.39 -11.81
C VAL A 11 1.12 7.50 -12.10
N GLN A 12 1.25 6.19 -11.87
CA GLN A 12 0.20 5.19 -12.10
C GLN A 12 -0.64 4.90 -10.84
N GLY A 13 -0.79 5.87 -9.96
CA GLY A 13 -1.50 5.71 -8.70
C GLY A 13 -2.91 5.14 -8.87
N ALA A 14 -3.26 4.18 -8.02
CA ALA A 14 -4.61 3.65 -7.89
C ALA A 14 -4.97 3.63 -6.39
N PRO A 15 -6.24 3.82 -6.02
CA PRO A 15 -6.63 3.84 -4.61
C PRO A 15 -6.38 2.50 -3.89
N GLY A 16 -6.43 1.38 -4.60
CA GLY A 16 -6.15 0.06 -4.05
C GLY A 16 -4.69 -0.34 -4.23
N TRP A 17 -4.35 -0.89 -5.37
CA TRP A 17 -2.99 -1.35 -5.65
C TRP A 17 -2.59 -1.13 -7.11
N MET A 18 -1.28 -1.08 -7.34
CA MET A 18 -0.69 -0.99 -8.67
C MET A 18 -0.34 -2.38 -9.19
N LYS A 19 -0.37 -2.53 -10.52
CA LYS A 19 0.15 -3.73 -11.18
C LYS A 19 1.67 -3.69 -11.26
N PRO A 20 2.34 -4.87 -11.24
CA PRO A 20 3.75 -4.94 -11.59
C PRO A 20 4.05 -4.31 -12.94
N GLY A 21 5.20 -3.65 -13.03
CA GLY A 21 5.64 -2.94 -14.24
C GLY A 21 6.71 -1.91 -13.88
N ASP A 22 7.03 -1.05 -14.84
CA ASP A 22 7.86 0.12 -14.60
C ASP A 22 7.01 1.24 -13.98
N LEU A 23 7.13 1.40 -12.68
CA LEU A 23 6.36 2.37 -11.92
C LEU A 23 7.05 3.74 -11.93
N GLY A 24 6.37 4.73 -12.49
CA GLY A 24 6.84 6.11 -12.53
C GLY A 24 6.56 6.86 -11.24
N ILE A 25 7.50 7.71 -10.85
CA ILE A 25 7.37 8.63 -9.72
C ILE A 25 7.73 10.03 -10.21
N ASP A 26 6.83 10.98 -9.99
CA ASP A 26 7.10 12.40 -10.15
C ASP A 26 7.42 13.00 -8.78
N ALA A 27 8.55 13.69 -8.70
CA ALA A 27 9.00 14.39 -7.50
C ALA A 27 9.28 15.86 -7.81
N THR A 28 9.04 16.72 -6.82
CA THR A 28 9.33 18.15 -6.90
C THR A 28 10.08 18.58 -5.65
N LEU A 29 11.21 19.24 -5.82
CA LEU A 29 12.01 19.85 -4.78
C LEU A 29 11.94 21.36 -4.90
N ALA A 30 11.56 22.03 -3.83
CA ALA A 30 11.48 23.49 -3.77
C ALA A 30 12.18 24.01 -2.51
N MET A 31 12.65 25.23 -2.57
CA MET A 31 13.10 25.97 -1.40
C MET A 31 11.93 26.26 -0.47
N SER A 32 12.18 26.47 0.81
CA SER A 32 11.13 26.75 1.80
C SER A 32 10.26 27.97 1.47
N TYR A 33 10.85 28.93 0.75
CA TYR A 33 10.14 30.13 0.26
C TYR A 33 9.45 29.94 -1.11
N GLY A 34 9.40 28.71 -1.63
CA GLY A 34 8.64 28.33 -2.81
C GLY A 34 9.37 28.36 -4.14
N ALA A 35 10.62 28.85 -4.22
CA ALA A 35 11.38 28.83 -5.47
C ALA A 35 11.79 27.38 -5.83
N PRO A 36 11.89 27.04 -7.13
CA PRO A 36 12.37 25.74 -7.58
C PRO A 36 13.81 25.46 -7.11
N ALA A 37 14.07 24.25 -6.63
CA ALA A 37 15.41 23.80 -6.28
C ALA A 37 16.02 23.06 -7.48
N ALA A 38 16.55 23.82 -8.44
CA ALA A 38 17.13 23.30 -9.68
C ALA A 38 18.50 22.67 -9.46
N LYS A 39 18.84 21.68 -10.29
CA LYS A 39 20.15 20.97 -10.31
C LYS A 39 20.55 20.43 -8.94
N LYS A 40 19.59 19.89 -8.21
CA LYS A 40 19.80 19.26 -6.91
C LYS A 40 19.77 17.75 -7.06
N ALA A 41 20.70 17.07 -6.41
CA ALA A 41 20.73 15.62 -6.40
C ALA A 41 19.56 15.06 -5.57
N MET A 42 18.93 14.01 -6.08
CA MET A 42 17.94 13.22 -5.37
C MET A 42 18.33 11.76 -5.36
N ARG A 43 18.15 11.12 -4.22
CA ARG A 43 18.33 9.67 -4.06
C ARG A 43 16.99 9.04 -3.69
N ALA A 44 16.80 7.81 -4.14
CA ALA A 44 15.65 7.01 -3.78
C ALA A 44 16.10 5.67 -3.21
N ARG A 45 15.44 5.25 -2.15
CA ARG A 45 15.58 3.93 -1.54
C ARG A 45 14.21 3.29 -1.45
N LEU A 46 14.07 2.09 -2.00
CA LEU A 46 12.83 1.33 -1.98
C LEU A 46 12.97 0.13 -1.04
N VAL A 47 12.06 0.07 -0.07
CA VAL A 47 11.90 -1.08 0.82
C VAL A 47 10.58 -1.77 0.46
N LEU A 48 10.66 -3.07 0.19
CA LEU A 48 9.51 -3.93 -0.07
C LEU A 48 9.29 -4.85 1.12
N SER A 49 8.04 -5.16 1.42
CA SER A 49 7.65 -6.14 2.43
C SER A 49 6.39 -6.89 1.99
N PRO A 50 6.23 -8.18 2.36
CA PRO A 50 5.00 -8.90 2.09
C PRO A 50 3.80 -8.19 2.71
N ALA A 51 2.71 -8.05 1.95
CA ALA A 51 1.46 -7.53 2.46
C ALA A 51 0.59 -8.71 2.91
N ARG A 52 0.34 -8.82 4.22
CA ARG A 52 -0.53 -9.87 4.77
C ARG A 52 -1.92 -9.33 5.02
N ASP A 53 -2.08 -8.48 6.01
CA ASP A 53 -3.36 -7.82 6.29
C ASP A 53 -3.42 -6.48 5.55
N ILE A 54 -4.31 -6.39 4.58
CA ILE A 54 -4.45 -5.23 3.72
C ILE A 54 -5.74 -4.51 4.13
N SER A 55 -5.65 -3.22 4.35
CA SER A 55 -6.80 -2.36 4.61
C SER A 55 -6.72 -1.11 3.73
N PHE A 56 -7.86 -0.61 3.32
CA PHE A 56 -7.97 0.60 2.52
C PHE A 56 -8.79 1.65 3.28
N PRO A 57 -8.32 2.90 3.35
CA PRO A 57 -9.07 3.98 4.01
C PRO A 57 -10.47 4.20 3.42
N GLU A 58 -10.63 3.93 2.13
CA GLU A 58 -11.89 4.04 1.39
C GLU A 58 -12.91 2.97 1.76
N LEU A 59 -12.44 1.86 2.36
CA LEU A 59 -13.25 0.72 2.77
C LEU A 59 -13.00 0.40 4.26
N PRO A 60 -13.44 1.28 5.16
CA PRO A 60 -13.17 1.11 6.59
C PRO A 60 -13.82 -0.17 7.14
N GLY A 61 -13.11 -0.84 8.05
CA GLY A 61 -13.57 -2.07 8.69
C GLY A 61 -13.43 -3.34 7.85
N TRP A 62 -12.97 -3.25 6.60
CA TRP A 62 -12.66 -4.40 5.77
C TRP A 62 -11.20 -4.80 5.89
N THR A 63 -10.94 -6.10 5.97
CA THR A 63 -9.61 -6.70 5.86
C THR A 63 -9.55 -7.48 4.57
N PHE A 64 -8.57 -7.18 3.74
CA PHE A 64 -8.36 -7.85 2.45
C PHE A 64 -7.20 -8.83 2.57
N VAL A 65 -7.34 -9.94 1.87
CA VAL A 65 -6.32 -10.99 1.82
C VAL A 65 -5.79 -11.13 0.40
N ASP A 66 -4.51 -11.38 0.30
CA ASP A 66 -3.88 -11.74 -0.96
C ASP A 66 -4.18 -13.21 -1.26
N PRO A 67 -4.81 -13.52 -2.41
CA PRO A 67 -5.02 -14.90 -2.82
C PRO A 67 -3.72 -15.67 -3.09
N ALA A 68 -2.63 -14.95 -3.33
CA ALA A 68 -1.30 -15.50 -3.55
C ALA A 68 -0.28 -14.76 -2.66
N PRO A 69 -0.17 -15.11 -1.37
CA PRO A 69 0.76 -14.45 -0.48
C PRO A 69 2.20 -14.65 -0.97
N PHE A 70 2.99 -13.60 -0.84
CA PHE A 70 4.40 -13.64 -1.23
C PHE A 70 5.18 -14.60 -0.32
N GLU A 71 5.76 -15.63 -0.93
CA GLU A 71 6.65 -16.57 -0.28
C GLU A 71 8.05 -16.45 -0.91
N GLY A 72 8.92 -15.64 -0.33
CA GLY A 72 10.26 -15.46 -0.87
C GLY A 72 11.09 -14.47 -0.06
N THR A 73 12.33 -14.27 -0.51
CA THR A 73 13.21 -13.20 -0.03
C THR A 73 13.03 -11.96 -0.89
N LEU A 74 13.11 -10.81 -0.25
CA LEU A 74 13.03 -9.52 -0.92
C LEU A 74 14.43 -8.88 -0.88
N ASP A 75 14.97 -8.64 -2.06
CA ASP A 75 16.20 -7.88 -2.20
C ASP A 75 15.91 -6.37 -2.16
N GLU A 76 16.89 -5.60 -1.70
CA GLU A 76 16.81 -4.15 -1.75
C GLU A 76 16.80 -3.69 -3.21
N VAL A 77 15.76 -2.96 -3.59
CA VAL A 77 15.69 -2.38 -4.94
C VAL A 77 16.49 -1.09 -4.99
N LYS A 78 17.61 -1.13 -5.71
CA LYS A 78 18.44 0.05 -5.96
C LYS A 78 17.76 0.94 -7.00
N VAL A 79 17.46 2.17 -6.62
CA VAL A 79 16.90 3.17 -7.51
C VAL A 79 18.02 4.13 -7.93
N LYS A 80 18.09 4.42 -9.24
CA LYS A 80 19.10 5.33 -9.78
C LYS A 80 18.90 6.75 -9.24
N SER A 81 19.99 7.38 -8.81
CA SER A 81 19.95 8.80 -8.44
C SER A 81 19.67 9.68 -9.65
N VAL A 82 18.94 10.77 -9.45
CA VAL A 82 18.57 11.75 -10.49
C VAL A 82 18.87 13.16 -9.99
N GLU A 83 18.88 14.10 -10.92
CA GLU A 83 18.96 15.54 -10.59
C GLU A 83 17.65 16.22 -10.99
N THR A 84 17.27 17.27 -10.27
CA THR A 84 16.13 18.10 -10.59
C THR A 84 16.40 19.00 -11.79
N ASP A 85 15.35 19.19 -12.61
CA ASP A 85 15.37 20.14 -13.73
C ASP A 85 15.36 21.62 -13.27
N ALA A 86 15.21 22.55 -14.21
CA ALA A 86 15.15 23.99 -13.93
C ALA A 86 13.93 24.37 -13.06
N GLU A 87 12.87 23.61 -13.13
CA GLU A 87 11.64 23.79 -12.37
C GLU A 87 11.64 22.99 -11.05
N GLY A 88 12.77 22.39 -10.67
CA GLY A 88 12.90 21.60 -9.45
C GLY A 88 12.21 20.23 -9.51
N ARG A 89 11.87 19.72 -10.71
CA ARG A 89 11.19 18.44 -10.92
C ARG A 89 12.18 17.33 -11.24
N ALA A 90 11.84 16.13 -10.85
CA ALA A 90 12.54 14.91 -11.23
C ALA A 90 11.57 13.77 -11.43
N SER A 91 11.85 12.90 -12.39
CA SER A 91 11.12 11.66 -12.62
C SER A 91 12.02 10.46 -12.40
N LEU A 92 11.52 9.48 -11.66
CA LEU A 92 12.21 8.22 -11.38
C LEU A 92 11.36 7.05 -11.87
N THR A 93 12.03 5.97 -12.24
CA THR A 93 11.37 4.71 -12.59
C THR A 93 11.81 3.63 -11.62
N LEU A 94 10.83 2.92 -11.05
CA LEU A 94 11.06 1.74 -10.23
C LEU A 94 10.82 0.49 -11.09
N PRO A 95 11.84 -0.31 -11.36
CA PRO A 95 11.71 -1.51 -12.19
C PRO A 95 11.14 -2.69 -11.37
N LEU A 96 9.85 -2.69 -11.14
CA LEU A 96 9.11 -3.75 -10.43
C LEU A 96 8.31 -4.59 -11.43
N SER A 97 8.99 -5.20 -12.38
CA SER A 97 8.40 -5.88 -13.53
C SER A 97 7.58 -7.13 -13.18
N SER A 98 7.85 -7.75 -12.04
CA SER A 98 7.06 -8.89 -11.56
C SER A 98 7.11 -8.99 -10.04
N THR A 99 6.03 -9.49 -9.45
CA THR A 99 5.98 -9.92 -8.05
C THR A 99 5.22 -11.25 -7.97
N ALA A 100 5.68 -12.16 -7.12
CA ALA A 100 5.01 -13.45 -6.91
C ALA A 100 3.75 -13.33 -6.03
N GLY A 101 3.55 -12.17 -5.38
CA GLY A 101 2.41 -11.89 -4.51
C GLY A 101 2.30 -10.41 -4.23
N THR A 102 1.45 -10.05 -3.29
CA THR A 102 1.23 -8.65 -2.94
C THR A 102 2.29 -8.13 -1.97
N LEU A 103 2.87 -6.99 -2.32
CA LEU A 103 3.92 -6.32 -1.56
C LEU A 103 3.49 -4.90 -1.15
N LYS A 104 3.86 -4.50 0.06
CA LYS A 104 3.88 -3.11 0.50
C LYS A 104 5.23 -2.50 0.11
N GLY A 105 5.18 -1.42 -0.68
CA GLY A 105 6.34 -0.61 -1.03
C GLY A 105 6.40 0.66 -0.19
N ARG A 106 7.58 0.98 0.31
CA ARG A 106 7.90 2.28 0.90
C ARG A 106 9.10 2.85 0.17
N LEU A 107 8.86 3.90 -0.57
CA LEU A 107 9.90 4.65 -1.24
C LEU A 107 10.30 5.84 -0.35
N LEU A 108 11.56 5.86 0.06
CA LEU A 108 12.18 7.01 0.71
C LEU A 108 12.93 7.82 -0.34
N LEU A 109 12.51 9.07 -0.53
CA LEU A 109 13.17 10.04 -1.37
C LEU A 109 13.94 11.03 -0.50
N GLU A 110 15.17 11.35 -0.91
CA GLU A 110 16.05 12.28 -0.22
C GLU A 110 16.55 13.31 -1.23
N GLY A 111 16.33 14.60 -0.94
CA GLY A 111 16.89 15.73 -1.68
C GLY A 111 18.12 16.28 -0.98
N PHE A 112 19.12 16.68 -1.75
CA PHE A 112 20.42 17.13 -1.24
C PHE A 112 20.73 18.55 -1.68
N GLU A 113 21.33 19.32 -0.77
CA GLU A 113 21.98 20.57 -1.10
C GLU A 113 23.33 20.34 -1.80
N ASN A 114 23.91 21.42 -2.34
CA ASN A 114 25.28 21.41 -2.83
C ASN A 114 26.24 20.99 -1.70
N GLY A 115 27.11 20.03 -1.99
CA GLY A 115 28.03 19.49 -0.97
C GLY A 115 27.49 18.23 -0.28
N GLY A 116 26.34 17.70 -0.71
CA GLY A 116 25.85 16.38 -0.26
C GLY A 116 25.13 16.36 1.08
N ILE A 117 24.74 17.54 1.61
CA ILE A 117 23.94 17.62 2.83
C ILE A 117 22.48 17.31 2.49
N ARG A 118 21.89 16.34 3.21
CA ARG A 118 20.46 16.02 3.07
C ARG A 118 19.60 17.17 3.58
N ALA A 119 18.78 17.73 2.69
CA ALA A 119 17.96 18.90 2.97
C ALA A 119 16.47 18.60 3.14
N ALA A 120 15.98 17.57 2.44
CA ALA A 120 14.55 17.21 2.48
C ALA A 120 14.37 15.69 2.32
N THR A 121 13.28 15.17 2.87
CA THR A 121 12.88 13.77 2.72
C THR A 121 11.36 13.67 2.45
N GLU A 122 10.97 12.67 1.66
CA GLU A 122 9.58 12.33 1.40
C GLU A 122 9.42 10.80 1.41
N ASN A 123 8.30 10.32 1.92
CA ASN A 123 7.95 8.89 1.94
C ASN A 123 6.70 8.66 1.10
N VAL A 124 6.80 7.79 0.10
CA VAL A 124 5.68 7.37 -0.71
C VAL A 124 5.39 5.91 -0.43
N GLY A 125 4.24 5.65 0.20
CA GLY A 125 3.72 4.29 0.43
C GLY A 125 2.84 3.85 -0.73
N PHE A 126 2.93 2.57 -1.11
CA PHE A 126 2.08 1.99 -2.15
C PHE A 126 1.91 0.49 -1.93
N LEU A 127 0.89 -0.07 -2.58
CA LEU A 127 0.67 -1.50 -2.68
C LEU A 127 0.86 -1.93 -4.13
N ILE A 128 1.57 -3.04 -4.35
CA ILE A 128 1.75 -3.65 -5.67
C ILE A 128 1.29 -5.10 -5.60
N SER A 129 0.49 -5.53 -6.57
CA SER A 129 -0.03 -6.90 -6.65
C SER A 129 -0.21 -7.35 -8.08
N PRO A 130 0.11 -8.62 -8.41
CA PRO A 130 -0.24 -9.23 -9.68
C PRO A 130 -1.75 -9.52 -9.80
N ALA A 131 -2.48 -9.58 -8.68
CA ALA A 131 -3.90 -9.92 -8.62
C ALA A 131 -4.77 -8.85 -9.32
N ASP A 132 -5.80 -9.30 -10.04
CA ASP A 132 -6.81 -8.42 -10.65
C ASP A 132 -7.88 -7.99 -9.64
N THR A 133 -8.13 -8.85 -8.65
CA THR A 133 -9.13 -8.65 -7.61
C THR A 133 -8.60 -9.11 -6.26
N MET A 134 -9.10 -8.52 -5.19
CA MET A 134 -8.84 -8.97 -3.81
C MET A 134 -10.15 -9.21 -3.08
N LEU A 135 -10.15 -10.26 -2.26
CA LEU A 135 -11.28 -10.59 -1.40
C LEU A 135 -11.11 -9.92 -0.05
N GLY A 136 -12.05 -9.06 0.28
CA GLY A 136 -12.19 -8.47 1.60
C GLY A 136 -13.19 -9.26 2.44
N TRP A 137 -12.97 -9.24 3.74
CA TRP A 137 -13.91 -9.77 4.70
C TRP A 137 -14.04 -8.82 5.90
N ARG A 138 -15.19 -8.86 6.54
CA ARG A 138 -15.42 -8.24 7.84
C ARG A 138 -16.41 -9.05 8.63
N ARG A 139 -16.35 -8.94 9.94
CA ARG A 139 -17.37 -9.51 10.81
C ARG A 139 -18.60 -8.60 10.80
N HIS A 140 -19.77 -9.19 10.62
CA HIS A 140 -21.02 -8.45 10.76
C HIS A 140 -21.24 -8.01 12.22
N ALA A 141 -21.73 -6.79 12.41
CA ALA A 141 -21.93 -6.22 13.76
C ALA A 141 -22.94 -7.01 14.63
N GLU A 142 -23.85 -7.74 14.00
CA GLU A 142 -24.86 -8.56 14.68
C GLU A 142 -24.41 -9.99 14.99
N SER A 143 -23.10 -10.27 14.95
CA SER A 143 -22.61 -11.59 15.37
C SER A 143 -22.94 -11.84 16.84
N THR A 144 -23.54 -12.99 17.12
CA THR A 144 -23.98 -13.35 18.46
C THR A 144 -23.24 -14.57 18.99
N VAL A 145 -23.07 -14.63 20.30
CA VAL A 145 -22.59 -15.79 21.04
C VAL A 145 -23.70 -16.30 21.92
N ARG A 146 -24.01 -17.59 21.84
CA ARG A 146 -25.00 -18.22 22.70
C ARG A 146 -24.36 -18.59 24.05
N LYS A 147 -24.80 -17.90 25.10
CA LYS A 147 -24.31 -18.16 26.47
C LYS A 147 -25.50 -18.44 27.39
N GLY A 148 -25.53 -19.63 28.00
CA GLY A 148 -26.63 -20.00 28.89
C GLY A 148 -27.99 -20.04 28.22
N GLY A 149 -28.07 -20.36 26.91
CA GLY A 149 -29.33 -20.39 26.14
C GLY A 149 -29.81 -19.04 25.61
N VAL A 150 -29.09 -17.96 25.88
CA VAL A 150 -29.40 -16.58 25.41
C VAL A 150 -28.35 -16.14 24.39
N ASP A 151 -28.83 -15.57 23.27
CA ASP A 151 -27.96 -14.97 22.27
C ASP A 151 -27.51 -13.56 22.75
N MET A 152 -26.20 -13.39 22.90
CA MET A 152 -25.58 -12.13 23.30
C MET A 152 -24.70 -11.60 22.16
N PRO A 153 -24.52 -10.26 22.03
CA PRO A 153 -23.57 -9.73 21.07
C PRO A 153 -22.18 -10.34 21.25
N ALA A 154 -21.57 -10.82 20.17
CA ALA A 154 -20.22 -11.36 20.24
C ALA A 154 -19.22 -10.24 20.55
N PRO A 155 -18.32 -10.42 21.54
CA PRO A 155 -17.29 -9.44 21.82
C PRO A 155 -16.40 -9.20 20.58
N GLU A 156 -16.11 -7.95 20.26
CA GLU A 156 -15.34 -7.57 19.06
C GLU A 156 -13.92 -8.14 19.01
N ALA A 157 -13.39 -8.55 20.17
CA ALA A 157 -11.96 -8.82 20.37
C ALA A 157 -11.51 -10.28 20.17
N PHE A 158 -12.39 -11.24 19.85
CA PHE A 158 -11.96 -12.64 19.81
C PHE A 158 -11.56 -13.08 18.40
N SER A 159 -10.33 -13.56 18.30
CA SER A 159 -9.76 -14.19 17.09
C SER A 159 -10.16 -15.66 16.91
N TRP A 160 -10.81 -16.28 17.90
CA TRP A 160 -11.30 -17.67 17.88
C TRP A 160 -12.81 -17.75 18.02
N ILE A 161 -13.36 -18.83 17.50
CA ILE A 161 -14.79 -19.16 17.61
C ILE A 161 -14.93 -20.27 18.64
N THR A 162 -15.79 -20.08 19.63
CA THR A 162 -16.08 -21.11 20.62
C THR A 162 -17.19 -22.06 20.10
N ARG A 163 -17.31 -23.23 20.73
CA ARG A 163 -18.40 -24.15 20.46
C ARG A 163 -19.74 -23.45 20.73
N ASP A 164 -20.69 -23.66 19.84
CA ASP A 164 -22.04 -23.04 19.89
C ASP A 164 -22.08 -21.51 19.63
N GLU A 165 -20.98 -20.94 19.14
CA GLU A 165 -20.91 -19.54 18.73
C GLU A 165 -21.30 -19.42 17.25
N LYS A 166 -22.23 -18.50 16.94
CA LYS A 166 -22.59 -18.13 15.57
C LYS A 166 -21.96 -16.79 15.21
N ARG A 167 -21.15 -16.76 14.15
CA ARG A 167 -20.60 -15.53 13.59
C ARG A 167 -21.00 -15.37 12.15
N THR A 168 -21.41 -14.16 11.81
CA THR A 168 -21.72 -13.78 10.44
C THR A 168 -20.57 -12.97 9.88
N PHE A 169 -20.10 -13.34 8.70
CA PHE A 169 -19.06 -12.64 7.97
C PHE A 169 -19.66 -12.09 6.68
N GLU A 170 -19.24 -10.90 6.32
CA GLU A 170 -19.49 -10.31 5.02
C GLU A 170 -18.25 -10.43 4.16
N PHE A 171 -18.43 -10.67 2.88
CA PHE A 171 -17.36 -10.76 1.89
C PHE A 171 -17.58 -9.73 0.80
N LEU A 172 -16.48 -9.12 0.36
CA LEU A 172 -16.46 -8.11 -0.69
C LEU A 172 -15.29 -8.38 -1.63
N LEU A 173 -15.58 -8.64 -2.90
CA LEU A 173 -14.56 -8.72 -3.93
C LEU A 173 -14.43 -7.36 -4.61
N VAL A 174 -13.21 -6.83 -4.70
CA VAL A 174 -12.93 -5.53 -5.34
C VAL A 174 -11.84 -5.65 -6.39
N ASP A 175 -11.87 -4.75 -7.37
CA ASP A 175 -10.77 -4.51 -8.29
C ASP A 175 -9.73 -3.54 -7.69
N ARG A 176 -8.64 -3.27 -8.42
CA ARG A 176 -7.56 -2.36 -7.98
C ARG A 176 -7.99 -0.91 -7.78
N PHE A 177 -9.16 -0.52 -8.29
CA PHE A 177 -9.77 0.80 -8.07
C PHE A 177 -10.77 0.79 -6.91
N LEU A 178 -10.80 -0.33 -6.14
CA LEU A 178 -11.70 -0.57 -5.01
C LEU A 178 -13.18 -0.62 -5.40
N LYS A 179 -13.46 -0.89 -6.66
CA LYS A 179 -14.84 -1.08 -7.15
C LYS A 179 -15.29 -2.51 -6.90
N PRO A 180 -16.49 -2.71 -6.35
CA PRO A 180 -17.05 -4.05 -6.17
C PRO A 180 -17.19 -4.81 -7.48
N CYS A 181 -16.79 -6.08 -7.45
CA CYS A 181 -16.93 -7.03 -8.56
C CYS A 181 -18.13 -7.94 -8.25
N ALA A 182 -19.24 -7.76 -8.96
CA ALA A 182 -20.43 -8.59 -8.84
C ALA A 182 -20.30 -9.91 -9.61
N ASP A 183 -21.19 -10.86 -9.31
CA ASP A 183 -21.42 -12.12 -10.05
C ASP A 183 -20.15 -12.99 -10.23
N ARG A 184 -19.29 -13.01 -9.21
CA ARG A 184 -18.13 -13.88 -9.16
C ARG A 184 -18.36 -15.03 -8.17
N PRO A 185 -18.08 -16.29 -8.55
CA PRO A 185 -18.18 -17.40 -7.64
C PRO A 185 -17.19 -17.27 -6.49
N LEU A 186 -17.64 -17.55 -5.27
CA LEU A 186 -16.80 -17.59 -4.07
C LEU A 186 -16.74 -19.03 -3.58
N LEU A 187 -15.52 -19.56 -3.42
CA LEU A 187 -15.30 -20.85 -2.79
C LEU A 187 -14.87 -20.62 -1.34
N SER A 188 -15.62 -21.17 -0.39
CA SER A 188 -15.22 -21.20 1.01
C SER A 188 -14.78 -22.61 1.38
N LEU A 189 -13.62 -22.74 2.02
CA LEU A 189 -13.10 -24.00 2.53
C LEU A 189 -12.91 -23.85 4.04
N ILE A 190 -13.59 -24.70 4.79
CA ILE A 190 -13.49 -24.75 6.26
C ILE A 190 -12.84 -26.07 6.65
N HIS A 191 -11.73 -26.01 7.37
CA HIS A 191 -11.00 -27.16 7.90
C HIS A 191 -11.17 -27.29 9.40
#